data_3299e7bb75ce5491b6451f3c3797a1bf
#
_entry.id   3299e7bb75ce5491b6451f3c3797a1bf
#
_cell.length_a   1.000
_cell.length_b   1.000
_cell.length_c   1.000
_cell.angle_alpha   90.00
_cell.angle_beta   90.00
_cell.angle_gamma   90.00
#
_symmetry.space_group_name_H-M   'P 1'
#
loop_
_entity.id
_entity.type
_entity.pdbx_description
1 polymer ?
#
loop_
_entity_poly.entity_id
_entity_poly.type
_entity_poly.pdbx_seq_one_letter_code
_entity_poly.pdbx_strand_id
1 'polypeptide(L)'
;MPNFAPPGPMPGATPEDIANGFLRALTASPFTTSVARKFLTKQAAASWQPSDGTIVYSSAEMTRRHGGVDLTLAVTDRLDGSGSWLASKAPTQRLHLDMVRVAGEWRIINPAEQLIVPQPYFVDGFQRLNRYFFDQTGSALVSTPVFLLRGEQLATELVRSLLTGPSSGVADILHSAFPSWALPADLSVVVAAKGVAQVPVSKEVAALPADQLDKAMAQLAWTLRQVESVSAVQLTIDGVPLPLAGDQNAIPVTDVDEFNALTPTSDIWGVRDGRLVTWRGRKIWQSIGVLDGAGQTRRSLAVNERAALLAAVSSDGHRLYVKRLPGLTSTAPGPLLTGTDLLPPSFDALGNLWVLDRARGGAVVWLWDGSTARKVELRGVSGQQVRSFSVSGEGSRLAVGMAGADPKVIVVNLLRDSEGVFLASGRSQAIRFGQADLVSGRLLDLGWRSSDTLALLWRDGQRSRVSYVSSDGSPANSLRVVSSPYFGAAPSLVVSPDSALPLALSNADGSLVSLEESGSWAILTKDLSTPVYSR
;
A
#
# COMPACT_ATOMS: atom_id res chain seq x y z
N MET A 1 16.90 -17.26 -7.32
CA MET A 1 17.92 -17.77 -6.37
C MET A 1 18.57 -19.02 -6.94
N PRO A 2 19.88 -19.25 -6.74
CA PRO A 2 20.50 -20.53 -7.07
C PRO A 2 19.91 -21.64 -6.17
N ASN A 3 19.89 -22.87 -6.70
CA ASN A 3 19.46 -24.02 -5.92
C ASN A 3 20.36 -24.19 -4.70
N PHE A 4 19.78 -24.21 -3.51
CA PHE A 4 20.48 -24.42 -2.25
C PHE A 4 19.78 -25.50 -1.44
N ALA A 5 20.43 -26.65 -1.28
CA ALA A 5 19.98 -27.74 -0.43
C ALA A 5 20.84 -27.75 0.85
N PRO A 6 20.32 -27.22 1.97
CA PRO A 6 21.07 -27.21 3.23
C PRO A 6 21.31 -28.65 3.72
N PRO A 7 22.44 -28.95 4.37
CA PRO A 7 22.69 -30.26 4.95
C PRO A 7 21.76 -30.54 6.14
N GLY A 8 21.47 -31.82 6.36
CA GLY A 8 20.77 -32.25 7.58
C GLY A 8 21.67 -32.21 8.82
N PRO A 9 21.15 -32.63 10.00
CA PRO A 9 21.92 -32.65 11.23
C PRO A 9 23.10 -33.63 11.13
N MET A 10 24.29 -33.16 11.57
CA MET A 10 25.51 -33.97 11.59
C MET A 10 25.55 -34.86 12.85
N PRO A 11 26.13 -36.08 12.76
CA PRO A 11 26.34 -36.92 13.93
C PRO A 11 27.21 -36.20 14.98
N GLY A 12 26.83 -36.28 16.25
CA GLY A 12 27.58 -35.66 17.35
C GLY A 12 27.44 -34.13 17.44
N ALA A 13 26.58 -33.51 16.64
CA ALA A 13 26.37 -32.06 16.65
C ALA A 13 25.95 -31.53 18.04
N THR A 14 26.48 -30.37 18.41
CA THR A 14 26.10 -29.67 19.66
C THR A 14 24.68 -29.09 19.56
N PRO A 15 24.03 -28.73 20.68
CA PRO A 15 22.74 -28.03 20.62
C PRO A 15 22.77 -26.77 19.77
N GLU A 16 23.87 -25.99 19.82
CA GLU A 16 24.06 -24.79 19.03
C GLU A 16 24.17 -25.11 17.52
N ASP A 17 24.86 -26.22 17.14
CA ASP A 17 24.95 -26.68 15.75
C ASP A 17 23.59 -27.11 15.24
N ILE A 18 22.79 -27.78 16.05
CA ILE A 18 21.42 -28.17 15.73
C ILE A 18 20.52 -26.94 15.50
N ALA A 19 20.59 -25.92 16.39
CA ALA A 19 19.85 -24.68 16.22
C ALA A 19 20.25 -23.93 14.96
N ASN A 20 21.55 -23.78 14.70
CA ASN A 20 22.08 -23.13 13.50
C ASN A 20 21.71 -23.91 12.22
N GLY A 21 21.86 -25.22 12.24
CA GLY A 21 21.46 -26.09 11.13
C GLY A 21 19.97 -26.00 10.82
N PHE A 22 19.12 -25.93 11.84
CA PHE A 22 17.68 -25.71 11.69
C PHE A 22 17.38 -24.38 11.01
N LEU A 23 17.94 -23.26 11.49
CA LEU A 23 17.75 -21.96 10.85
C LEU A 23 18.23 -21.94 9.39
N ARG A 24 19.38 -22.54 9.10
CA ARG A 24 19.88 -22.68 7.72
C ARG A 24 18.97 -23.54 6.86
N ALA A 25 18.33 -24.58 7.43
CA ALA A 25 17.40 -25.43 6.71
C ALA A 25 16.12 -24.68 6.27
N LEU A 26 15.76 -23.57 6.94
CA LEU A 26 14.65 -22.69 6.56
C LEU A 26 14.95 -21.80 5.36
N THR A 27 16.20 -21.76 4.89
CA THR A 27 16.60 -20.97 3.70
C THR A 27 16.82 -21.84 2.45
N ALA A 28 16.23 -23.03 2.41
CA ALA A 28 16.29 -23.92 1.24
C ALA A 28 15.72 -23.23 -0.02
N SER A 29 16.32 -23.50 -1.19
CA SER A 29 15.83 -22.99 -2.48
C SER A 29 15.85 -24.12 -3.52
N PRO A 30 14.71 -24.54 -4.08
CA PRO A 30 13.34 -24.10 -3.75
C PRO A 30 12.96 -24.39 -2.30
N PHE A 31 12.07 -23.54 -1.76
CA PHE A 31 11.68 -23.65 -0.35
C PHE A 31 11.04 -25.00 -0.03
N THR A 32 11.53 -25.65 1.01
CA THR A 32 10.96 -26.89 1.56
C THR A 32 11.31 -27.01 3.04
N THR A 33 10.38 -27.55 3.81
CA THR A 33 10.62 -27.86 5.23
C THR A 33 11.24 -29.23 5.46
N SER A 34 11.47 -30.03 4.42
CA SER A 34 11.91 -31.43 4.52
C SER A 34 13.24 -31.61 5.26
N VAL A 35 14.20 -30.71 5.05
CA VAL A 35 15.49 -30.73 5.75
C VAL A 35 15.34 -30.19 7.17
N ALA A 36 14.58 -29.10 7.37
CA ALA A 36 14.35 -28.51 8.69
C ALA A 36 13.70 -29.54 9.65
N ARG A 37 12.76 -30.36 9.16
CA ARG A 37 12.10 -31.42 9.93
C ARG A 37 13.08 -32.47 10.45
N LYS A 38 14.23 -32.69 9.82
CA LYS A 38 15.26 -33.63 10.30
C LYS A 38 15.96 -33.18 11.60
N PHE A 39 15.90 -31.88 11.93
CA PHE A 39 16.43 -31.31 13.17
C PHE A 39 15.45 -31.43 14.33
N LEU A 40 14.20 -31.84 14.08
CA LEU A 40 13.14 -31.96 15.06
C LEU A 40 13.02 -33.40 15.57
N THR A 41 12.37 -33.58 16.71
CA THR A 41 11.90 -34.91 17.11
C THR A 41 10.85 -35.41 16.15
N LYS A 42 10.63 -36.72 16.10
CA LYS A 42 9.61 -37.33 15.21
C LYS A 42 8.21 -36.76 15.44
N GLN A 43 7.87 -36.50 16.69
CA GLN A 43 6.58 -35.91 17.08
C GLN A 43 6.49 -34.44 16.62
N ALA A 44 7.48 -33.62 16.93
CA ALA A 44 7.52 -32.21 16.51
C ALA A 44 7.52 -32.11 14.98
N ALA A 45 8.29 -32.92 14.27
CA ALA A 45 8.33 -32.93 12.82
C ALA A 45 6.97 -33.28 12.18
N ALA A 46 6.15 -34.11 12.81
CA ALA A 46 4.84 -34.48 12.29
C ALA A 46 3.81 -33.34 12.40
N SER A 47 3.82 -32.61 13.51
CA SER A 47 2.85 -31.53 13.79
C SER A 47 3.31 -30.14 13.33
N TRP A 48 4.61 -29.89 13.18
CA TRP A 48 5.14 -28.57 12.91
C TRP A 48 4.75 -28.04 11.53
N GLN A 49 4.13 -26.87 11.53
CA GLN A 49 3.76 -26.13 10.33
C GLN A 49 4.08 -24.64 10.57
N PRO A 50 5.14 -24.08 9.94
CA PRO A 50 5.49 -22.68 10.13
C PRO A 50 4.54 -21.74 9.36
N SER A 51 3.26 -21.73 9.76
CA SER A 51 2.17 -20.99 9.12
C SER A 51 1.77 -19.71 9.85
N ASP A 52 2.28 -19.48 11.08
CA ASP A 52 1.91 -18.32 11.90
C ASP A 52 2.59 -17.02 11.47
N GLY A 53 3.33 -17.03 10.35
CA GLY A 53 3.97 -15.88 9.75
C GLY A 53 5.48 -16.04 9.58
N THR A 54 6.17 -14.91 9.39
CA THR A 54 7.62 -14.89 9.15
C THR A 54 8.30 -13.87 10.07
N ILE A 55 9.42 -14.27 10.67
CA ILE A 55 10.35 -13.40 11.39
C ILE A 55 11.58 -13.20 10.52
N VAL A 56 11.88 -11.95 10.16
CA VAL A 56 13.08 -11.57 9.42
C VAL A 56 14.09 -10.97 10.39
N TYR A 57 15.32 -11.44 10.35
CA TYR A 57 16.38 -10.98 11.26
C TYR A 57 17.64 -10.53 10.53
N SER A 58 18.35 -9.57 11.10
CA SER A 58 19.67 -9.13 10.63
C SER A 58 20.81 -9.89 11.29
N SER A 59 20.66 -10.28 12.57
CA SER A 59 21.61 -11.11 13.29
C SER A 59 20.90 -12.05 14.26
N ALA A 60 21.55 -13.18 14.53
CA ALA A 60 21.08 -14.20 15.47
C ALA A 60 22.22 -14.56 16.42
N GLU A 61 21.98 -14.45 17.72
CA GLU A 61 22.89 -14.89 18.77
C GLU A 61 22.30 -16.12 19.47
N MET A 62 23.17 -17.11 19.70
CA MET A 62 22.79 -18.37 20.34
C MET A 62 23.52 -18.52 21.66
N THR A 63 22.79 -18.82 22.72
CA THR A 63 23.35 -19.08 24.04
C THR A 63 22.86 -20.43 24.53
N ARG A 64 23.79 -21.31 24.85
CA ARG A 64 23.47 -22.62 25.43
C ARG A 64 22.85 -22.47 26.81
N ARG A 65 21.81 -23.25 27.06
CA ARG A 65 21.19 -23.40 28.37
C ARG A 65 20.95 -24.87 28.72
N HIS A 66 20.54 -25.13 29.96
CA HIS A 66 20.13 -26.48 30.34
C HIS A 66 18.91 -26.90 29.52
N GLY A 67 19.03 -28.01 28.80
CA GLY A 67 17.94 -28.56 27.96
C GLY A 67 17.71 -27.86 26.62
N GLY A 68 18.62 -27.01 26.13
CA GLY A 68 18.43 -26.40 24.82
C GLY A 68 19.30 -25.18 24.51
N VAL A 69 18.77 -24.31 23.66
CA VAL A 69 19.42 -23.08 23.20
C VAL A 69 18.47 -21.91 23.27
N ASP A 70 18.92 -20.79 23.79
CA ASP A 70 18.28 -19.50 23.69
C ASP A 70 18.76 -18.80 22.42
N LEU A 71 17.83 -18.47 21.56
CA LEU A 71 18.07 -17.75 20.30
C LEU A 71 17.59 -16.30 20.46
N THR A 72 18.50 -15.34 20.36
CA THR A 72 18.21 -13.91 20.37
C THR A 72 18.33 -13.36 18.95
N LEU A 73 17.23 -12.87 18.40
CA LEU A 73 17.15 -12.35 17.04
C LEU A 73 17.08 -10.82 17.05
N ALA A 74 17.92 -10.14 16.27
CA ALA A 74 17.72 -8.74 15.92
C ALA A 74 16.71 -8.68 14.77
N VAL A 75 15.45 -8.38 15.11
CA VAL A 75 14.33 -8.46 14.15
C VAL A 75 14.26 -7.18 13.32
N THR A 76 14.23 -7.32 12.01
CA THR A 76 14.03 -6.23 11.05
C THR A 76 12.58 -6.13 10.62
N ASP A 77 11.94 -7.28 10.31
CA ASP A 77 10.58 -7.34 9.76
C ASP A 77 9.81 -8.54 10.31
N ARG A 78 8.49 -8.44 10.23
CA ARG A 78 7.56 -9.52 10.59
C ARG A 78 6.43 -9.57 9.59
N LEU A 79 6.01 -10.77 9.24
CA LEU A 79 4.79 -11.04 8.49
C LEU A 79 3.84 -11.87 9.33
N ASP A 80 2.53 -11.65 9.15
CA ASP A 80 1.51 -12.57 9.66
C ASP A 80 1.40 -13.83 8.79
N GLY A 81 0.53 -14.76 9.19
CA GLY A 81 0.31 -16.02 8.45
C GLY A 81 -0.24 -15.83 7.03
N SER A 82 -0.78 -14.66 6.70
CA SER A 82 -1.22 -14.31 5.35
C SER A 82 -0.13 -13.66 4.48
N GLY A 83 1.07 -13.43 5.04
CA GLY A 83 2.15 -12.72 4.39
C GLY A 83 2.06 -11.19 4.48
N SER A 84 1.10 -10.65 5.25
CA SER A 84 0.98 -9.20 5.47
C SER A 84 2.04 -8.72 6.46
N TRP A 85 2.63 -7.57 6.17
CA TRP A 85 3.64 -6.98 7.05
C TRP A 85 3.02 -6.47 8.36
N LEU A 86 3.73 -6.72 9.45
CA LEU A 86 3.37 -6.28 10.79
C LEU A 86 4.39 -5.27 11.29
N ALA A 87 3.92 -4.10 11.73
CA ALA A 87 4.77 -3.12 12.38
C ALA A 87 5.45 -3.74 13.62
N SER A 88 6.77 -3.91 13.58
CA SER A 88 7.52 -4.47 14.71
C SER A 88 7.54 -3.48 15.87
N LYS A 89 7.07 -3.95 17.04
CA LYS A 89 7.14 -3.17 18.29
C LYS A 89 8.44 -3.41 19.06
N ALA A 90 9.14 -4.52 18.76
CA ALA A 90 10.35 -4.92 19.46
C ALA A 90 11.46 -5.23 18.44
N PRO A 91 12.63 -4.53 18.53
CA PRO A 91 13.75 -4.78 17.63
C PRO A 91 14.48 -6.09 17.96
N THR A 92 14.17 -6.71 19.09
CA THR A 92 14.79 -7.97 19.53
C THR A 92 13.71 -8.96 19.93
N GLN A 93 13.89 -10.22 19.51
CA GLN A 93 13.06 -11.34 19.95
C GLN A 93 13.92 -12.46 20.51
N ARG A 94 13.49 -13.02 21.63
CA ARG A 94 14.08 -14.23 22.21
C ARG A 94 13.16 -15.42 21.96
N LEU A 95 13.74 -16.51 21.50
CA LEU A 95 13.09 -17.81 21.31
C LEU A 95 13.85 -18.85 22.10
N HIS A 96 13.13 -19.77 22.71
CA HIS A 96 13.70 -20.90 23.43
C HIS A 96 13.52 -22.15 22.58
N LEU A 97 14.62 -22.77 22.17
CA LEU A 97 14.61 -24.06 21.46
C LEU A 97 14.95 -25.15 22.47
N ASP A 98 13.91 -25.79 23.00
CA ASP A 98 14.09 -26.95 23.89
C ASP A 98 14.52 -28.17 23.08
N MET A 99 15.47 -28.93 23.62
CA MET A 99 16.09 -30.04 22.92
C MET A 99 16.20 -31.29 23.80
N VAL A 100 16.05 -32.43 23.20
CA VAL A 100 16.25 -33.74 23.84
C VAL A 100 17.18 -34.59 23.00
N ARG A 101 17.79 -35.60 23.65
CA ARG A 101 18.56 -36.61 22.90
C ARG A 101 17.66 -37.74 22.43
N VAL A 102 17.68 -38.00 21.13
CA VAL A 102 17.01 -39.12 20.49
C VAL A 102 18.09 -40.02 19.89
N ALA A 103 18.22 -41.24 20.36
CA ALA A 103 19.31 -42.18 19.97
C ALA A 103 20.72 -41.52 20.10
N GLY A 104 20.94 -40.77 21.18
CA GLY A 104 22.22 -40.11 21.43
C GLY A 104 22.40 -38.73 20.77
N GLU A 105 21.55 -38.34 19.82
CA GLU A 105 21.63 -37.11 19.02
C GLU A 105 20.62 -36.05 19.49
N TRP A 106 21.03 -34.78 19.48
CA TRP A 106 20.13 -33.68 19.86
C TRP A 106 19.06 -33.41 18.81
N ARG A 107 17.80 -33.17 19.26
CA ARG A 107 16.67 -32.79 18.41
C ARG A 107 15.80 -31.77 19.14
N ILE A 108 15.25 -30.83 18.37
CA ILE A 108 14.35 -29.76 18.86
C ILE A 108 12.94 -30.36 19.08
N ILE A 109 12.30 -30.03 20.22
CA ILE A 109 10.95 -30.51 20.56
C ILE A 109 9.86 -29.44 20.42
N ASN A 110 10.22 -28.15 20.44
CA ASN A 110 9.29 -27.02 20.36
C ASN A 110 9.75 -26.00 19.32
N PRO A 111 9.77 -26.36 18.03
CA PRO A 111 10.10 -25.41 16.98
C PRO A 111 9.10 -24.25 16.97
N ALA A 112 9.57 -23.02 16.61
CA ALA A 112 8.66 -21.89 16.41
C ALA A 112 7.70 -22.16 15.24
N GLU A 113 6.44 -21.78 15.36
CA GLU A 113 5.43 -21.91 14.32
C GLU A 113 5.55 -20.81 13.23
N GLN A 114 6.56 -19.95 13.34
CA GLN A 114 6.92 -18.97 12.33
C GLN A 114 8.10 -19.43 11.48
N LEU A 115 8.12 -18.99 10.22
CA LEU A 115 9.31 -19.07 9.39
C LEU A 115 10.34 -18.04 9.87
N ILE A 116 11.57 -18.46 10.18
CA ILE A 116 12.64 -17.59 10.69
C ILE A 116 13.72 -17.50 9.62
N VAL A 117 13.87 -16.32 9.00
CA VAL A 117 14.79 -16.14 7.87
C VAL A 117 15.69 -14.92 8.05
N PRO A 118 16.96 -14.97 7.56
CA PRO A 118 17.81 -13.79 7.55
C PRO A 118 17.36 -12.79 6.48
N GLN A 119 17.61 -11.50 6.73
CA GLN A 119 17.21 -10.40 5.84
C GLN A 119 17.65 -10.59 4.38
N PRO A 120 18.89 -11.05 4.04
CA PRO A 120 19.24 -11.30 2.65
C PRO A 120 18.34 -12.34 1.96
N TYR A 121 17.98 -13.42 2.67
CA TYR A 121 17.06 -14.42 2.13
C TYR A 121 15.65 -13.83 1.89
N PHE A 122 15.17 -12.98 2.81
CA PHE A 122 13.89 -12.30 2.64
C PHE A 122 13.90 -11.41 1.38
N VAL A 123 14.94 -10.58 1.20
CA VAL A 123 15.07 -9.67 0.05
C VAL A 123 15.07 -10.43 -1.28
N ASP A 124 15.77 -11.56 -1.36
CA ASP A 124 15.95 -12.31 -2.60
C ASP A 124 14.83 -13.35 -2.82
N GLY A 125 14.35 -13.97 -1.75
CA GLY A 125 13.41 -15.11 -1.78
C GLY A 125 11.94 -14.74 -1.75
N PHE A 126 11.59 -13.58 -1.22
CA PHE A 126 10.21 -13.15 -1.18
C PHE A 126 9.92 -12.20 -2.34
N GLN A 127 8.67 -12.19 -2.74
CA GLN A 127 8.12 -11.24 -3.71
C GLN A 127 7.00 -10.44 -3.05
N ARG A 128 7.06 -9.11 -3.20
CA ARG A 128 5.95 -8.24 -2.84
C ARG A 128 4.90 -8.32 -3.94
N LEU A 129 3.69 -8.67 -3.56
CA LEU A 129 2.50 -8.71 -4.41
C LEU A 129 1.37 -7.94 -3.73
N ASN A 130 0.29 -7.71 -4.42
CA ASN A 130 -0.89 -7.05 -3.90
C ASN A 130 -2.08 -8.02 -3.90
N ARG A 131 -2.83 -8.03 -2.80
CA ARG A 131 -4.20 -8.55 -2.77
C ARG A 131 -5.14 -7.38 -2.97
N TYR A 132 -6.25 -7.62 -3.61
CA TYR A 132 -7.26 -6.59 -3.85
C TYR A 132 -8.53 -6.90 -3.08
N PHE A 133 -9.02 -5.92 -2.34
CA PHE A 133 -10.24 -6.02 -1.54
C PHE A 133 -11.15 -4.84 -1.86
N PHE A 134 -12.45 -5.02 -1.71
CA PHE A 134 -13.38 -3.94 -1.91
C PHE A 134 -13.34 -2.93 -0.77
N ASP A 135 -13.53 -1.66 -1.11
CA ASP A 135 -13.81 -0.60 -0.16
C ASP A 135 -15.19 -0.81 0.51
N GLN A 136 -15.53 -0.01 1.50
CA GLN A 136 -16.78 -0.15 2.24
C GLN A 136 -18.05 0.07 1.38
N THR A 137 -17.94 0.77 0.26
CA THR A 137 -19.04 0.95 -0.71
C THR A 137 -19.21 -0.26 -1.63
N GLY A 138 -18.23 -1.15 -1.71
CA GLY A 138 -18.21 -2.27 -2.65
C GLY A 138 -18.07 -1.84 -4.10
N SER A 139 -17.61 -0.61 -4.37
CA SER A 139 -17.50 -0.05 -5.71
C SER A 139 -16.07 -0.03 -6.26
N ALA A 140 -15.06 -0.14 -5.39
CA ALA A 140 -13.68 0.01 -5.75
C ALA A 140 -12.77 -1.07 -5.13
N LEU A 141 -11.88 -1.62 -5.92
CA LEU A 141 -10.82 -2.53 -5.47
C LEU A 141 -9.60 -1.74 -5.00
N VAL A 142 -9.19 -2.02 -3.77
CA VAL A 142 -8.06 -1.38 -3.08
C VAL A 142 -6.97 -2.41 -2.85
N SER A 143 -5.74 -2.10 -3.25
CA SER A 143 -4.60 -2.99 -3.04
C SER A 143 -4.10 -2.99 -1.60
N THR A 144 -3.69 -4.18 -1.14
CA THR A 144 -2.97 -4.39 0.12
C THR A 144 -1.75 -5.29 -0.12
N PRO A 145 -0.54 -4.85 0.28
CA PRO A 145 0.66 -5.60 0.00
C PRO A 145 0.75 -6.88 0.83
N VAL A 146 1.37 -7.91 0.23
CA VAL A 146 1.80 -9.14 0.89
C VAL A 146 3.19 -9.54 0.38
N PHE A 147 3.92 -10.28 1.21
CA PHE A 147 5.23 -10.82 0.89
C PHE A 147 5.15 -12.34 0.89
N LEU A 148 5.29 -12.96 -0.27
CA LEU A 148 5.19 -14.39 -0.46
C LEU A 148 6.48 -14.95 -1.04
N LEU A 149 6.80 -16.19 -0.69
CA LEU A 149 7.96 -16.89 -1.24
C LEU A 149 7.82 -17.08 -2.76
N ARG A 150 8.90 -16.80 -3.49
CA ARG A 150 8.99 -17.07 -4.93
C ARG A 150 8.99 -18.58 -5.17
N GLY A 151 8.33 -19.03 -6.22
CA GLY A 151 8.34 -20.43 -6.61
C GLY A 151 7.02 -20.87 -7.23
N GLU A 152 6.92 -22.17 -7.48
CA GLU A 152 5.76 -22.79 -8.15
C GLU A 152 4.44 -22.64 -7.37
N GLN A 153 4.52 -22.50 -6.04
CA GLN A 153 3.36 -22.34 -5.18
C GLN A 153 2.87 -20.88 -5.07
N LEU A 154 3.51 -19.91 -5.76
CA LEU A 154 3.21 -18.49 -5.60
C LEU A 154 1.72 -18.16 -5.84
N ALA A 155 1.12 -18.72 -6.90
CA ALA A 155 -0.30 -18.51 -7.20
C ALA A 155 -1.20 -19.10 -6.10
N THR A 156 -0.88 -20.27 -5.60
CA THR A 156 -1.61 -20.93 -4.50
C THR A 156 -1.54 -20.10 -3.22
N GLU A 157 -0.36 -19.65 -2.83
CA GLU A 157 -0.18 -18.86 -1.61
C GLU A 157 -0.82 -17.47 -1.73
N LEU A 158 -0.81 -16.86 -2.91
CA LEU A 158 -1.47 -15.59 -3.16
C LEU A 158 -2.99 -15.72 -3.04
N VAL A 159 -3.59 -16.78 -3.61
CA VAL A 159 -5.03 -17.07 -3.47
C VAL A 159 -5.36 -17.42 -2.02
N ARG A 160 -4.56 -18.23 -1.35
CA ARG A 160 -4.74 -18.55 0.09
C ARG A 160 -4.79 -17.26 0.91
N SER A 161 -3.82 -16.40 0.71
CA SER A 161 -3.71 -15.10 1.38
C SER A 161 -4.93 -14.20 1.09
N LEU A 162 -5.45 -14.21 -0.15
CA LEU A 162 -6.66 -13.48 -0.53
C LEU A 162 -7.90 -14.02 0.19
N LEU A 163 -8.12 -15.35 0.15
CA LEU A 163 -9.29 -16.00 0.74
C LEU A 163 -9.29 -15.95 2.27
N THR A 164 -8.13 -15.75 2.90
CA THR A 164 -8.02 -15.48 4.35
C THR A 164 -8.62 -14.13 4.73
N GLY A 165 -8.76 -13.20 3.75
CA GLY A 165 -9.34 -11.88 3.94
C GLY A 165 -8.32 -10.78 4.24
N PRO A 166 -8.80 -9.54 4.44
CA PRO A 166 -7.93 -8.40 4.70
C PRO A 166 -7.25 -8.49 6.06
N SER A 167 -6.00 -8.01 6.13
CA SER A 167 -5.25 -7.98 7.39
C SER A 167 -5.93 -7.09 8.43
N SER A 168 -5.65 -7.34 9.72
CA SER A 168 -6.24 -6.59 10.83
C SER A 168 -5.97 -5.07 10.77
N GLY A 169 -4.98 -4.62 10.00
CA GLY A 169 -4.66 -3.21 9.81
C GLY A 169 -5.69 -2.45 8.96
N VAL A 170 -6.41 -3.15 8.08
CA VAL A 170 -7.35 -2.57 7.10
C VAL A 170 -8.72 -3.26 7.09
N ALA A 171 -8.96 -4.27 7.93
CA ALA A 171 -10.22 -4.99 8.00
C ALA A 171 -11.42 -4.13 8.44
N ASP A 172 -11.16 -2.94 8.98
CA ASP A 172 -12.17 -1.95 9.34
C ASP A 172 -12.65 -1.11 8.14
N ILE A 173 -11.91 -1.10 7.02
CA ILE A 173 -12.21 -0.30 5.83
C ILE A 173 -12.28 -1.11 4.53
N LEU A 174 -11.87 -2.37 4.54
CA LEU A 174 -11.86 -3.24 3.37
C LEU A 174 -12.57 -4.55 3.67
N HIS A 175 -13.24 -5.11 2.66
CA HIS A 175 -13.91 -6.41 2.76
C HIS A 175 -13.65 -7.28 1.54
N SER A 176 -13.71 -8.60 1.74
CA SER A 176 -13.61 -9.58 0.66
C SER A 176 -14.99 -9.85 0.06
N ALA A 177 -15.06 -9.99 -1.27
CA ALA A 177 -16.24 -10.55 -1.93
C ALA A 177 -16.36 -12.06 -1.69
N PHE A 178 -15.25 -12.73 -1.36
CA PHE A 178 -15.30 -14.13 -0.93
C PHE A 178 -15.68 -14.23 0.56
N PRO A 179 -16.68 -15.04 0.91
CA PRO A 179 -16.94 -15.39 2.30
C PRO A 179 -15.74 -16.12 2.94
N SER A 180 -15.61 -16.02 4.26
CA SER A 180 -14.50 -16.65 4.99
C SER A 180 -14.44 -18.17 4.87
N TRP A 181 -15.58 -18.82 4.58
CA TRP A 181 -15.67 -20.25 4.34
C TRP A 181 -15.34 -20.68 2.90
N ALA A 182 -15.04 -19.75 1.98
CA ALA A 182 -14.71 -20.05 0.59
C ALA A 182 -13.35 -20.76 0.42
N LEU A 183 -12.45 -20.65 1.41
CA LEU A 183 -11.13 -21.28 1.40
C LEU A 183 -11.23 -22.78 1.70
N PRO A 184 -10.90 -23.68 0.74
CA PRO A 184 -10.84 -25.10 1.00
C PRO A 184 -9.57 -25.49 1.78
N ALA A 185 -9.63 -26.58 2.54
CA ALA A 185 -8.51 -27.05 3.37
C ALA A 185 -7.27 -27.43 2.54
N ASP A 186 -7.48 -27.96 1.35
CA ASP A 186 -6.45 -28.47 0.42
C ASP A 186 -6.28 -27.60 -0.81
N LEU A 187 -6.33 -26.26 -0.63
CA LEU A 187 -6.16 -25.31 -1.72
C LEU A 187 -4.87 -25.59 -2.52
N SER A 188 -5.04 -25.82 -3.82
CA SER A 188 -3.96 -25.91 -4.80
C SER A 188 -4.40 -25.28 -6.11
N VAL A 189 -3.81 -24.14 -6.48
CA VAL A 189 -4.11 -23.45 -7.73
C VAL A 189 -3.24 -24.01 -8.84
N VAL A 190 -3.87 -24.56 -9.86
CA VAL A 190 -3.19 -25.09 -11.05
C VAL A 190 -3.31 -24.07 -12.18
N VAL A 191 -2.17 -23.62 -12.71
CA VAL A 191 -2.14 -22.81 -13.92
C VAL A 191 -2.06 -23.74 -15.12
N ALA A 192 -3.19 -23.92 -15.80
CA ALA A 192 -3.33 -24.79 -16.96
C ALA A 192 -2.64 -24.20 -18.20
N ALA A 193 -2.56 -25.00 -19.27
CA ALA A 193 -2.13 -24.51 -20.58
C ALA A 193 -2.93 -23.26 -20.98
N LYS A 194 -2.26 -22.29 -21.64
CA LYS A 194 -2.82 -20.98 -21.99
C LYS A 194 -3.02 -20.01 -20.79
N GLY A 195 -2.44 -20.32 -19.63
CA GLY A 195 -2.43 -19.37 -18.50
C GLY A 195 -3.74 -19.26 -17.71
N VAL A 196 -4.63 -20.24 -17.79
CA VAL A 196 -5.86 -20.26 -17.00
C VAL A 196 -5.55 -20.77 -15.59
N ALA A 197 -5.68 -19.90 -14.58
CA ALA A 197 -5.56 -20.30 -13.18
C ALA A 197 -6.87 -20.94 -12.71
N GLN A 198 -6.82 -22.22 -12.43
CA GLN A 198 -7.93 -23.00 -11.85
C GLN A 198 -7.88 -22.91 -10.34
N VAL A 199 -8.85 -22.22 -9.77
CA VAL A 199 -8.90 -21.90 -8.34
C VAL A 199 -10.02 -22.73 -7.70
N PRO A 200 -9.67 -23.77 -6.91
CA PRO A 200 -10.67 -24.51 -6.17
C PRO A 200 -11.24 -23.67 -5.04
N VAL A 201 -12.56 -23.75 -4.89
CA VAL A 201 -13.32 -23.09 -3.82
C VAL A 201 -14.31 -24.06 -3.19
N SER A 202 -14.79 -23.73 -1.99
CA SER A 202 -15.83 -24.52 -1.33
C SER A 202 -17.11 -24.54 -2.15
N LYS A 203 -17.84 -25.65 -2.11
CA LYS A 203 -19.05 -25.87 -2.92
C LYS A 203 -20.16 -24.84 -2.70
N GLU A 204 -20.21 -24.25 -1.51
CA GLU A 204 -21.17 -23.24 -1.13
C GLU A 204 -21.02 -21.93 -1.96
N VAL A 205 -19.86 -21.72 -2.60
CA VAL A 205 -19.62 -20.56 -3.49
C VAL A 205 -20.59 -20.55 -4.68
N ALA A 206 -21.05 -21.72 -5.13
CA ALA A 206 -22.04 -21.83 -6.20
C ALA A 206 -23.42 -21.22 -5.84
N ALA A 207 -23.70 -21.02 -4.56
CA ALA A 207 -24.96 -20.43 -4.09
C ALA A 207 -24.86 -18.91 -3.87
N LEU A 208 -23.73 -18.28 -4.17
CA LEU A 208 -23.59 -16.82 -4.07
C LEU A 208 -24.50 -16.11 -5.10
N PRO A 209 -25.06 -14.95 -4.76
CA PRO A 209 -25.72 -14.09 -5.74
C PRO A 209 -24.78 -13.75 -6.90
N ALA A 210 -25.33 -13.58 -8.09
CA ALA A 210 -24.53 -13.36 -9.31
C ALA A 210 -23.62 -12.12 -9.20
N ASP A 211 -24.13 -11.02 -8.64
CA ASP A 211 -23.35 -9.80 -8.44
C ASP A 211 -22.19 -9.96 -7.44
N GLN A 212 -22.38 -10.81 -6.42
CA GLN A 212 -21.30 -11.15 -5.48
C GLN A 212 -20.27 -12.08 -6.14
N LEU A 213 -20.71 -13.02 -6.98
CA LEU A 213 -19.81 -13.88 -7.74
C LEU A 213 -18.97 -13.06 -8.74
N ASP A 214 -19.58 -12.09 -9.43
CA ASP A 214 -18.87 -11.19 -10.33
C ASP A 214 -17.80 -10.37 -9.58
N LYS A 215 -18.13 -9.83 -8.41
CA LYS A 215 -17.16 -9.16 -7.54
C LYS A 215 -16.04 -10.08 -7.08
N ALA A 216 -16.36 -11.32 -6.69
CA ALA A 216 -15.38 -12.31 -6.27
C ALA A 216 -14.40 -12.65 -7.43
N MET A 217 -14.93 -12.80 -8.64
CA MET A 217 -14.13 -13.01 -9.85
C MET A 217 -13.25 -11.82 -10.18
N ALA A 218 -13.76 -10.59 -10.11
CA ALA A 218 -12.98 -9.38 -10.31
C ALA A 218 -11.85 -9.27 -9.28
N GLN A 219 -12.14 -9.51 -8.00
CA GLN A 219 -11.16 -9.51 -6.91
C GLN A 219 -10.04 -10.52 -7.16
N LEU A 220 -10.39 -11.73 -7.60
CA LEU A 220 -9.44 -12.79 -7.93
C LEU A 220 -8.58 -12.43 -9.14
N ALA A 221 -9.20 -11.95 -10.22
CA ALA A 221 -8.51 -11.57 -11.45
C ALA A 221 -7.53 -10.41 -11.21
N TRP A 222 -7.93 -9.37 -10.49
CA TRP A 222 -7.05 -8.27 -10.09
C TRP A 222 -5.86 -8.75 -9.24
N THR A 223 -6.08 -9.74 -8.38
CA THR A 223 -5.02 -10.30 -7.55
C THR A 223 -4.06 -11.16 -8.36
N LEU A 224 -4.56 -12.04 -9.23
CA LEU A 224 -3.74 -12.98 -9.98
C LEU A 224 -3.07 -12.40 -11.24
N ARG A 225 -3.51 -11.24 -11.76
CA ARG A 225 -2.87 -10.60 -12.94
C ARG A 225 -1.40 -10.25 -12.74
N GLN A 226 -0.91 -10.24 -11.49
CA GLN A 226 0.49 -10.00 -11.12
C GLN A 226 1.37 -11.24 -11.27
N VAL A 227 0.77 -12.40 -11.46
CA VAL A 227 1.49 -13.67 -11.66
C VAL A 227 1.69 -13.85 -13.17
N GLU A 228 2.94 -13.76 -13.63
CA GLU A 228 3.30 -13.72 -15.05
C GLU A 228 2.69 -14.87 -15.89
N SER A 229 2.53 -16.04 -15.29
CA SER A 229 1.96 -17.21 -15.95
C SER A 229 0.43 -17.19 -16.06
N VAL A 230 -0.28 -16.20 -15.47
CA VAL A 230 -1.74 -16.16 -15.41
C VAL A 230 -2.30 -15.14 -16.39
N SER A 231 -3.16 -15.58 -17.31
CA SER A 231 -3.88 -14.74 -18.27
C SER A 231 -5.40 -14.72 -18.06
N ALA A 232 -5.95 -15.75 -17.37
CA ALA A 232 -7.35 -15.84 -17.02
C ALA A 232 -7.54 -16.57 -15.69
N VAL A 233 -8.68 -16.37 -15.05
CA VAL A 233 -9.05 -17.03 -13.78
C VAL A 233 -10.35 -17.81 -13.95
N GLN A 234 -10.41 -18.98 -13.32
CA GLN A 234 -11.55 -19.89 -13.33
C GLN A 234 -11.77 -20.45 -11.93
N LEU A 235 -12.98 -20.37 -11.40
CA LEU A 235 -13.33 -21.08 -10.16
C LEU A 235 -13.67 -22.53 -10.47
N THR A 236 -13.28 -23.44 -9.58
CA THR A 236 -13.62 -24.87 -9.68
C THR A 236 -14.17 -25.39 -8.36
N ILE A 237 -15.14 -26.30 -8.44
CA ILE A 237 -15.68 -27.06 -7.33
C ILE A 237 -15.47 -28.54 -7.64
N ASP A 238 -14.74 -29.24 -6.79
CA ASP A 238 -14.36 -30.66 -7.02
C ASP A 238 -13.73 -30.90 -8.41
N GLY A 239 -12.93 -29.94 -8.89
CA GLY A 239 -12.28 -29.97 -10.20
C GLY A 239 -13.18 -29.60 -11.40
N VAL A 240 -14.47 -29.33 -11.18
CA VAL A 240 -15.43 -28.93 -12.23
C VAL A 240 -15.51 -27.40 -12.28
N PRO A 241 -15.37 -26.79 -13.47
CA PRO A 241 -15.54 -25.35 -13.64
C PRO A 241 -16.91 -24.86 -13.17
N LEU A 242 -16.91 -23.77 -12.38
CA LEU A 242 -18.14 -23.07 -12.00
C LEU A 242 -18.59 -22.21 -13.19
N PRO A 243 -19.80 -22.42 -13.75
CA PRO A 243 -20.30 -21.57 -14.82
C PRO A 243 -20.60 -20.16 -14.32
N LEU A 244 -20.17 -19.16 -15.12
CA LEU A 244 -20.42 -17.74 -14.88
C LEU A 244 -21.55 -17.25 -15.81
N ALA A 245 -21.98 -16.01 -15.64
CA ALA A 245 -22.95 -15.39 -16.53
C ALA A 245 -22.47 -15.42 -18.02
N GLY A 246 -23.39 -15.71 -18.96
CA GLY A 246 -23.07 -15.76 -20.38
C GLY A 246 -22.31 -17.01 -20.85
N ASP A 247 -22.49 -18.15 -20.16
CA ASP A 247 -21.83 -19.45 -20.48
C ASP A 247 -20.29 -19.41 -20.49
N GLN A 248 -19.71 -18.42 -19.82
CA GLN A 248 -18.26 -18.32 -19.62
C GLN A 248 -17.83 -19.18 -18.43
N ASN A 249 -16.67 -19.82 -18.54
CA ASN A 249 -16.08 -20.60 -17.47
C ASN A 249 -14.81 -19.96 -16.91
N ALA A 250 -14.28 -18.92 -17.55
CA ALA A 250 -13.09 -18.19 -17.12
C ALA A 250 -13.20 -16.72 -17.53
N ILE A 251 -12.61 -15.84 -16.73
CA ILE A 251 -12.54 -14.40 -17.03
C ILE A 251 -11.07 -14.02 -17.28
N PRO A 252 -10.75 -13.35 -18.41
CA PRO A 252 -9.43 -12.77 -18.63
C PRO A 252 -9.08 -11.78 -17.53
N VAL A 253 -7.82 -11.77 -17.05
CA VAL A 253 -7.39 -10.87 -15.98
C VAL A 253 -7.38 -9.39 -16.38
N THR A 254 -7.59 -9.10 -17.67
CA THR A 254 -7.69 -7.74 -18.23
C THR A 254 -9.13 -7.21 -18.30
N ASP A 255 -10.16 -8.05 -18.14
CA ASP A 255 -11.56 -7.69 -18.42
C ASP A 255 -12.34 -7.31 -17.13
N VAL A 256 -11.64 -6.71 -16.15
CA VAL A 256 -12.20 -6.42 -14.82
C VAL A 256 -11.99 -4.96 -14.40
N ASP A 257 -11.85 -4.06 -15.34
CA ASP A 257 -11.52 -2.64 -15.06
C ASP A 257 -12.68 -1.83 -14.46
N GLU A 258 -13.91 -2.35 -14.45
CA GLU A 258 -15.08 -1.66 -13.90
C GLU A 258 -14.94 -1.32 -12.40
N PHE A 259 -14.19 -2.12 -11.63
CA PHE A 259 -13.94 -1.91 -10.20
C PHE A 259 -12.64 -1.15 -9.93
N ASN A 260 -12.03 -0.58 -10.97
CA ASN A 260 -10.88 0.28 -10.80
C ASN A 260 -11.32 1.62 -10.18
N ALA A 261 -10.97 1.84 -8.92
CA ALA A 261 -11.23 3.11 -8.23
C ALA A 261 -10.59 4.32 -8.93
N LEU A 262 -9.63 4.07 -9.80
CA LEU A 262 -8.72 5.04 -10.35
C LEU A 262 -8.85 5.06 -11.87
N THR A 263 -9.71 5.93 -12.38
CA THR A 263 -9.65 6.42 -13.75
C THR A 263 -9.24 7.91 -13.72
N PRO A 264 -8.03 8.23 -13.23
CA PRO A 264 -7.58 9.61 -13.28
C PRO A 264 -7.39 10.00 -14.73
N THR A 265 -7.79 11.21 -15.06
CA THR A 265 -7.45 11.78 -16.37
C THR A 265 -5.95 12.05 -16.43
N SER A 266 -5.37 11.93 -17.61
CA SER A 266 -3.94 12.24 -17.82
C SER A 266 -3.65 13.75 -17.76
N ASP A 267 -4.67 14.57 -17.54
CA ASP A 267 -4.56 16.03 -17.58
C ASP A 267 -4.02 16.58 -16.27
N ILE A 268 -3.03 17.44 -16.38
CA ILE A 268 -2.59 18.29 -15.28
C ILE A 268 -3.37 19.59 -15.39
N TRP A 269 -4.09 19.93 -14.33
CA TRP A 269 -4.78 21.19 -14.18
C TRP A 269 -3.85 22.21 -13.53
N GLY A 270 -3.97 23.47 -13.92
CA GLY A 270 -3.17 24.55 -13.32
C GLY A 270 -3.64 25.92 -13.76
N VAL A 271 -2.94 26.94 -13.31
CA VAL A 271 -3.23 28.33 -13.68
C VAL A 271 -2.11 28.88 -14.55
N ARG A 272 -2.47 29.45 -15.70
CA ARG A 272 -1.60 30.20 -16.58
C ARG A 272 -2.25 31.54 -16.91
N ASP A 273 -1.54 32.64 -16.74
CA ASP A 273 -2.02 34.00 -17.04
C ASP A 273 -3.39 34.30 -16.38
N GLY A 274 -3.60 33.83 -15.13
CA GLY A 274 -4.86 33.99 -14.40
C GLY A 274 -6.02 33.14 -14.90
N ARG A 275 -5.80 32.24 -15.85
CA ARG A 275 -6.81 31.33 -16.40
C ARG A 275 -6.57 29.91 -15.95
N LEU A 276 -7.66 29.20 -15.62
CA LEU A 276 -7.61 27.76 -15.40
C LEU A 276 -7.41 27.06 -16.74
N VAL A 277 -6.39 26.22 -16.82
CA VAL A 277 -6.02 25.47 -18.03
C VAL A 277 -5.80 24.01 -17.71
N THR A 278 -6.02 23.15 -18.70
CA THR A 278 -5.56 21.76 -18.67
C THR A 278 -4.34 21.62 -19.56
N TRP A 279 -3.38 20.82 -19.10
CA TRP A 279 -2.13 20.56 -19.78
C TRP A 279 -2.00 19.04 -20.04
N ARG A 280 -1.81 18.67 -21.30
CA ARG A 280 -1.70 17.28 -21.76
C ARG A 280 -0.59 17.16 -22.81
N GLY A 281 0.25 16.14 -22.69
CA GLY A 281 1.22 15.78 -23.72
C GLY A 281 2.12 16.91 -24.21
N ARG A 282 2.61 17.78 -23.30
CA ARG A 282 3.47 18.96 -23.56
C ARG A 282 2.78 20.20 -24.15
N LYS A 283 1.45 20.23 -24.17
CA LYS A 283 0.70 21.40 -24.67
C LYS A 283 -0.43 21.76 -23.71
N ILE A 284 -0.82 23.02 -23.69
CA ILE A 284 -2.09 23.44 -23.13
C ILE A 284 -3.18 22.88 -24.04
N TRP A 285 -4.03 22.04 -23.44
CA TRP A 285 -5.11 21.39 -24.15
C TRP A 285 -6.34 22.28 -24.24
N GLN A 286 -6.69 22.91 -23.10
CA GLN A 286 -7.89 23.71 -23.01
C GLN A 286 -7.73 24.84 -21.98
N SER A 287 -8.30 26.01 -22.30
CA SER A 287 -8.52 27.09 -21.33
C SER A 287 -9.97 27.07 -20.86
N ILE A 288 -10.19 26.81 -19.58
CA ILE A 288 -11.53 26.58 -19.02
C ILE A 288 -12.21 27.92 -18.67
N GLY A 289 -11.47 28.91 -18.20
CA GLY A 289 -12.02 30.20 -17.84
C GLY A 289 -11.12 31.02 -16.91
N VAL A 290 -11.52 32.22 -16.59
CA VAL A 290 -10.81 33.11 -15.68
C VAL A 290 -11.16 32.74 -14.24
N LEU A 291 -10.15 32.47 -13.44
CA LEU A 291 -10.28 32.25 -12.00
C LEU A 291 -10.37 33.58 -11.26
N ASP A 292 -11.50 34.31 -11.37
CA ASP A 292 -11.79 35.55 -10.65
C ASP A 292 -10.65 36.59 -10.51
N GLY A 293 -10.89 37.78 -11.03
CA GLY A 293 -10.10 38.99 -10.82
C GLY A 293 -8.68 38.92 -11.40
N ALA A 294 -8.37 39.71 -12.39
CA ALA A 294 -7.01 39.87 -12.90
C ALA A 294 -6.03 40.15 -11.75
N GLY A 295 -5.07 39.24 -11.54
CA GLY A 295 -3.99 39.39 -10.57
C GLY A 295 -4.14 38.62 -9.25
N GLN A 296 -5.21 37.88 -8.98
CA GLN A 296 -5.28 37.05 -7.78
C GLN A 296 -4.59 35.70 -8.01
N THR A 297 -3.39 35.55 -7.45
CA THR A 297 -2.71 34.24 -7.37
C THR A 297 -3.44 33.33 -6.40
N ARG A 298 -3.51 32.04 -6.70
CA ARG A 298 -3.99 31.00 -5.77
C ARG A 298 -2.80 30.27 -5.18
N ARG A 299 -2.93 29.86 -3.91
CA ARG A 299 -1.88 29.11 -3.23
C ARG A 299 -1.87 27.65 -3.68
N SER A 300 -3.06 27.07 -3.88
CA SER A 300 -3.24 25.68 -4.28
C SER A 300 -4.61 25.44 -4.89
N LEU A 301 -4.70 24.38 -5.68
CA LEU A 301 -5.92 23.89 -6.29
C LEU A 301 -6.14 22.41 -5.94
N ALA A 302 -7.39 21.98 -6.04
CA ALA A 302 -7.78 20.58 -6.20
C ALA A 302 -8.93 20.51 -7.22
N VAL A 303 -8.89 19.49 -8.06
CA VAL A 303 -9.89 19.27 -9.11
C VAL A 303 -10.48 17.87 -8.96
N ASN A 304 -11.79 17.78 -9.05
CA ASN A 304 -12.52 16.53 -9.23
C ASN A 304 -13.34 16.66 -10.52
N GLU A 305 -12.84 16.07 -11.61
CA GLU A 305 -13.52 16.14 -12.90
C GLU A 305 -14.84 15.39 -12.90
N ARG A 306 -14.91 14.23 -12.24
CA ARG A 306 -16.13 13.41 -12.16
C ARG A 306 -17.26 14.15 -11.47
N ALA A 307 -16.95 14.87 -10.40
CA ALA A 307 -17.92 15.71 -9.70
C ALA A 307 -18.05 17.12 -10.30
N ALA A 308 -17.26 17.44 -11.34
CA ALA A 308 -17.18 18.75 -11.97
C ALA A 308 -16.93 19.90 -10.96
N LEU A 309 -15.96 19.71 -10.06
CA LEU A 309 -15.64 20.62 -8.97
C LEU A 309 -14.19 21.07 -9.01
N LEU A 310 -13.97 22.32 -8.67
CA LEU A 310 -12.69 22.97 -8.42
C LEU A 310 -12.68 23.56 -7.03
N ALA A 311 -11.70 23.18 -6.20
CA ALA A 311 -11.41 23.85 -4.94
C ALA A 311 -10.13 24.68 -5.06
N ALA A 312 -10.12 25.90 -4.52
CA ALA A 312 -9.00 26.82 -4.61
C ALA A 312 -8.77 27.54 -3.28
N VAL A 313 -7.54 27.49 -2.77
CA VAL A 313 -7.12 28.24 -1.58
C VAL A 313 -6.57 29.61 -2.03
N SER A 314 -6.99 30.68 -1.33
CA SER A 314 -6.49 32.03 -1.56
C SER A 314 -4.97 32.13 -1.36
N SER A 315 -4.33 33.13 -1.96
CA SER A 315 -2.87 33.32 -1.88
C SER A 315 -2.35 33.50 -0.44
N ASP A 316 -3.16 34.11 0.43
CA ASP A 316 -2.87 34.28 1.85
C ASP A 316 -3.05 32.99 2.68
N GLY A 317 -3.64 31.95 2.09
CA GLY A 317 -3.89 30.67 2.76
C GLY A 317 -5.08 30.67 3.72
N HIS A 318 -5.87 31.74 3.77
CA HIS A 318 -6.93 31.87 4.78
C HIS A 318 -8.32 31.48 4.30
N ARG A 319 -8.58 31.45 3.00
CA ARG A 319 -9.90 31.24 2.43
C ARG A 319 -9.91 30.12 1.39
N LEU A 320 -10.91 29.26 1.46
CA LEU A 320 -11.19 28.21 0.49
C LEU A 320 -12.45 28.55 -0.29
N TYR A 321 -12.36 28.45 -1.59
CA TYR A 321 -13.47 28.61 -2.52
C TYR A 321 -13.72 27.29 -3.26
N VAL A 322 -14.98 26.96 -3.53
CA VAL A 322 -15.36 25.83 -4.37
C VAL A 322 -16.21 26.36 -5.52
N LYS A 323 -15.91 25.89 -6.73
CA LYS A 323 -16.56 26.28 -7.97
C LYS A 323 -16.96 25.05 -8.78
N ARG A 324 -18.04 25.18 -9.56
CA ARG A 324 -18.47 24.15 -10.52
C ARG A 324 -17.82 24.39 -11.88
N LEU A 325 -17.38 23.30 -12.50
CA LEU A 325 -16.89 23.28 -13.87
C LEU A 325 -18.05 22.99 -14.85
N PRO A 326 -17.95 23.39 -16.13
CA PRO A 326 -16.88 24.22 -16.73
C PRO A 326 -17.04 25.73 -16.50
N GLY A 327 -18.19 26.22 -16.10
CA GLY A 327 -18.51 27.67 -16.05
C GLY A 327 -17.88 28.43 -14.88
N LEU A 328 -17.09 27.79 -14.02
CA LEU A 328 -16.48 28.36 -12.82
C LEU A 328 -17.45 29.10 -11.91
N THR A 329 -18.72 28.65 -11.88
CA THR A 329 -19.75 29.20 -11.01
C THR A 329 -19.48 28.85 -9.55
N SER A 330 -19.59 29.84 -8.66
CA SER A 330 -19.41 29.59 -7.23
C SER A 330 -20.51 28.70 -6.67
N THR A 331 -20.13 27.76 -5.79
CA THR A 331 -21.07 26.93 -5.04
C THR A 331 -21.70 27.66 -3.86
N ALA A 332 -21.08 28.79 -3.45
CA ALA A 332 -21.54 29.67 -2.37
C ALA A 332 -21.21 31.14 -2.70
N PRO A 333 -21.92 32.12 -2.13
CA PRO A 333 -21.72 33.55 -2.38
C PRO A 333 -20.39 34.11 -1.82
N GLY A 334 -19.65 33.31 -1.04
CA GLY A 334 -18.37 33.67 -0.42
C GLY A 334 -17.43 32.48 -0.32
N PRO A 335 -16.39 32.54 0.55
CA PRO A 335 -15.55 31.40 0.81
C PRO A 335 -16.35 30.29 1.49
N LEU A 336 -16.15 29.05 1.05
CA LEU A 336 -16.74 27.87 1.70
C LEU A 336 -16.22 27.72 3.14
N LEU A 337 -14.96 28.07 3.36
CA LEU A 337 -14.26 27.92 4.63
C LEU A 337 -13.25 29.06 4.82
N THR A 338 -13.12 29.54 6.05
CA THR A 338 -12.06 30.43 6.49
C THR A 338 -11.23 29.74 7.57
N GLY A 339 -9.91 29.77 7.44
CA GLY A 339 -8.95 29.14 8.37
C GLY A 339 -7.76 30.03 8.68
N THR A 340 -6.81 29.48 9.43
CA THR A 340 -5.58 30.14 9.83
C THR A 340 -4.48 29.97 8.77
N ASP A 341 -4.31 28.76 8.27
CA ASP A 341 -3.29 28.39 7.28
C ASP A 341 -3.73 27.07 6.60
N LEU A 342 -4.60 27.22 5.62
CA LEU A 342 -5.20 26.10 4.89
C LEU A 342 -4.15 25.43 3.99
N LEU A 343 -3.97 24.13 4.18
CA LEU A 343 -3.16 23.28 3.30
C LEU A 343 -3.85 23.05 1.94
N PRO A 344 -3.11 22.58 0.91
CA PRO A 344 -3.73 22.17 -0.35
C PRO A 344 -4.88 21.19 -0.09
N PRO A 345 -6.10 21.47 -0.56
CA PRO A 345 -7.24 20.59 -0.36
C PRO A 345 -7.12 19.31 -1.18
N SER A 346 -7.84 18.27 -0.81
CA SER A 346 -7.82 16.99 -1.51
C SER A 346 -9.23 16.43 -1.66
N PHE A 347 -9.66 16.15 -2.89
CA PHE A 347 -10.89 15.42 -3.16
C PHE A 347 -10.66 13.91 -3.05
N ASP A 348 -11.68 13.17 -2.66
CA ASP A 348 -11.77 11.72 -2.84
C ASP A 348 -12.66 11.35 -4.04
N ALA A 349 -12.69 10.06 -4.41
CA ALA A 349 -13.49 9.56 -5.53
C ALA A 349 -15.00 9.75 -5.35
N LEU A 350 -15.47 9.93 -4.11
CA LEU A 350 -16.88 10.16 -3.77
C LEU A 350 -17.28 11.63 -3.86
N GLY A 351 -16.33 12.52 -4.22
CA GLY A 351 -16.56 13.96 -4.35
C GLY A 351 -16.46 14.72 -3.03
N ASN A 352 -16.10 14.08 -1.92
CA ASN A 352 -15.87 14.78 -0.66
C ASN A 352 -14.56 15.56 -0.72
N LEU A 353 -14.56 16.76 -0.16
CA LEU A 353 -13.40 17.62 -0.08
C LEU A 353 -12.83 17.62 1.35
N TRP A 354 -11.60 17.15 1.47
CA TRP A 354 -10.84 17.16 2.71
C TRP A 354 -9.97 18.42 2.78
N VAL A 355 -9.97 19.07 3.93
CA VAL A 355 -9.21 20.29 4.17
C VAL A 355 -8.56 20.24 5.54
N LEU A 356 -7.27 20.49 5.63
CA LEU A 356 -6.56 20.66 6.89
C LEU A 356 -6.16 22.12 7.08
N ASP A 357 -6.52 22.67 8.23
CA ASP A 357 -6.10 23.99 8.69
C ASP A 357 -5.00 23.83 9.75
N ARG A 358 -3.83 24.44 9.53
CA ARG A 358 -2.76 24.51 10.53
C ARG A 358 -3.03 25.64 11.51
N ALA A 359 -4.02 25.43 12.37
CA ALA A 359 -4.38 26.39 13.40
C ALA A 359 -3.31 26.46 14.52
N ARG A 360 -3.32 27.50 15.32
CA ARG A 360 -2.36 27.71 16.43
C ARG A 360 -2.35 26.56 17.44
N GLY A 361 -3.51 25.93 17.68
CA GLY A 361 -3.68 24.77 18.57
C GLY A 361 -3.37 23.43 17.92
N GLY A 362 -2.89 23.39 16.67
CA GLY A 362 -2.66 22.16 15.89
C GLY A 362 -3.69 22.00 14.76
N ALA A 363 -3.59 20.89 14.03
CA ALA A 363 -4.42 20.62 12.87
C ALA A 363 -5.91 20.56 13.20
N VAL A 364 -6.71 21.29 12.44
CA VAL A 364 -8.17 21.18 12.39
C VAL A 364 -8.55 20.58 11.06
N VAL A 365 -9.28 19.47 11.07
CA VAL A 365 -9.70 18.77 9.85
C VAL A 365 -11.14 19.11 9.52
N TRP A 366 -11.37 19.45 8.27
CA TRP A 366 -12.68 19.73 7.74
C TRP A 366 -13.03 18.78 6.61
N LEU A 367 -14.27 18.36 6.57
CA LEU A 367 -14.87 17.59 5.51
C LEU A 367 -16.06 18.34 4.93
N TRP A 368 -16.05 18.53 3.62
CA TRP A 368 -17.21 19.02 2.86
C TRP A 368 -17.73 17.89 1.98
N ASP A 369 -19.01 17.60 2.12
CA ASP A 369 -19.72 16.49 1.46
C ASP A 369 -20.50 16.89 0.19
N GLY A 370 -20.21 18.08 -0.35
CA GLY A 370 -20.95 18.65 -1.49
C GLY A 370 -22.03 19.64 -1.06
N SER A 371 -22.43 19.63 0.21
CA SER A 371 -23.47 20.50 0.80
C SER A 371 -22.93 21.30 1.99
N THR A 372 -22.41 20.63 3.00
CA THR A 372 -21.99 21.21 4.28
C THR A 372 -20.53 20.92 4.60
N ALA A 373 -19.82 21.94 5.13
CA ALA A 373 -18.50 21.77 5.68
C ALA A 373 -18.59 21.56 7.20
N ARG A 374 -18.04 20.45 7.68
CA ARG A 374 -18.02 20.11 9.11
C ARG A 374 -16.62 19.76 9.60
N LYS A 375 -16.34 20.05 10.86
CA LYS A 375 -15.11 19.58 11.51
C LYS A 375 -15.24 18.08 11.79
N VAL A 376 -14.13 17.38 11.59
CA VAL A 376 -14.02 15.95 11.88
C VAL A 376 -12.75 15.67 12.70
N GLU A 377 -12.84 14.74 13.61
CA GLU A 377 -11.70 14.32 14.44
C GLU A 377 -11.01 13.12 13.81
N LEU A 378 -9.70 13.26 13.54
CA LEU A 378 -8.88 12.19 13.01
C LEU A 378 -7.83 11.78 14.06
N ARG A 379 -7.85 10.50 14.42
CA ARG A 379 -6.96 9.92 15.43
C ARG A 379 -5.48 10.10 15.04
N GLY A 380 -4.71 10.76 15.91
CA GLY A 380 -3.29 11.00 15.71
C GLY A 380 -2.96 12.15 14.77
N VAL A 381 -3.97 12.89 14.28
CA VAL A 381 -3.83 14.05 13.38
C VAL A 381 -4.41 15.32 13.99
N SER A 382 -5.68 15.30 14.42
CA SER A 382 -6.31 16.47 15.04
C SER A 382 -5.52 16.96 16.23
N GLY A 383 -5.30 18.28 16.31
CA GLY A 383 -4.49 18.92 17.36
C GLY A 383 -2.97 18.74 17.20
N GLN A 384 -2.49 18.04 16.17
CA GLN A 384 -1.06 17.83 15.95
C GLN A 384 -0.46 18.85 14.97
N GLN A 385 0.87 18.99 15.00
CA GLN A 385 1.57 19.83 14.03
C GLN A 385 1.77 19.04 12.72
N VAL A 386 1.13 19.49 11.66
CA VAL A 386 1.12 18.83 10.35
C VAL A 386 1.81 19.67 9.29
N ARG A 387 2.31 19.02 8.24
CA ARG A 387 2.99 19.70 7.12
C ARG A 387 2.21 19.58 5.82
N SER A 388 1.79 18.39 5.48
CA SER A 388 1.07 18.06 4.26
C SER A 388 0.10 16.90 4.50
N PHE A 389 -0.87 16.74 3.62
CA PHE A 389 -1.77 15.60 3.66
C PHE A 389 -2.29 15.27 2.26
N SER A 390 -2.80 14.06 2.10
CA SER A 390 -3.50 13.63 0.90
C SER A 390 -4.48 12.50 1.25
N VAL A 391 -5.71 12.57 0.74
CA VAL A 391 -6.65 11.44 0.81
C VAL A 391 -6.34 10.45 -0.31
N SER A 392 -6.53 9.17 -0.08
CA SER A 392 -6.39 8.13 -1.12
C SER A 392 -7.47 8.30 -2.21
N GLY A 393 -7.16 7.83 -3.42
CA GLY A 393 -8.07 8.00 -4.56
C GLY A 393 -9.46 7.47 -4.28
N GLU A 394 -9.54 6.27 -3.71
CA GLU A 394 -10.78 5.61 -3.32
C GLU A 394 -11.43 6.19 -2.05
N GLY A 395 -10.73 7.06 -1.32
CA GLY A 395 -11.27 7.74 -0.15
C GLY A 395 -11.33 6.93 1.14
N SER A 396 -10.67 5.76 1.20
CA SER A 396 -10.66 4.90 2.40
C SER A 396 -9.58 5.27 3.41
N ARG A 397 -8.54 6.04 2.99
CA ARG A 397 -7.39 6.40 3.85
C ARG A 397 -6.96 7.84 3.64
N LEU A 398 -6.41 8.43 4.68
CA LEU A 398 -5.80 9.76 4.63
C LEU A 398 -4.37 9.67 5.17
N ALA A 399 -3.41 10.13 4.39
CA ALA A 399 -2.01 10.21 4.77
C ALA A 399 -1.65 11.64 5.18
N VAL A 400 -0.91 11.78 6.30
CA VAL A 400 -0.51 13.08 6.86
C VAL A 400 0.98 13.07 7.17
N GLY A 401 1.72 13.97 6.56
CA GLY A 401 3.10 14.29 6.92
C GLY A 401 3.13 15.16 8.17
N MET A 402 3.78 14.67 9.22
CA MET A 402 3.90 15.41 10.47
C MET A 402 5.02 16.44 10.40
N ALA A 403 4.83 17.58 11.05
CA ALA A 403 5.88 18.57 11.24
C ALA A 403 6.77 18.16 12.43
N GLY A 404 8.08 18.41 12.32
CA GLY A 404 9.04 18.12 13.41
C GLY A 404 10.40 17.72 12.87
N ALA A 405 11.34 17.51 13.79
CA ALA A 405 12.70 17.08 13.48
C ALA A 405 12.77 15.57 13.16
N ASP A 406 11.85 14.78 13.73
CA ASP A 406 11.69 13.35 13.45
C ASP A 406 10.54 13.16 12.46
N PRO A 407 10.84 13.05 11.15
CA PRO A 407 9.82 12.98 10.12
C PRO A 407 9.07 11.65 10.23
N LYS A 408 7.73 11.73 10.23
CA LYS A 408 6.85 10.57 10.19
C LYS A 408 5.61 10.87 9.35
N VAL A 409 5.04 9.84 8.79
CA VAL A 409 3.74 9.89 8.12
C VAL A 409 2.75 9.10 8.95
N ILE A 410 1.58 9.67 9.18
CA ILE A 410 0.44 8.97 9.79
C ILE A 410 -0.53 8.63 8.67
N VAL A 411 -0.90 7.36 8.55
CA VAL A 411 -2.00 6.91 7.70
C VAL A 411 -3.19 6.58 8.58
N VAL A 412 -4.32 7.22 8.30
CA VAL A 412 -5.57 7.07 9.05
C VAL A 412 -6.60 6.38 8.16
N ASN A 413 -7.21 5.31 8.65
CA ASN A 413 -8.36 4.68 8.02
C ASN A 413 -9.60 5.57 8.20
N LEU A 414 -10.39 5.72 7.15
CA LEU A 414 -11.61 6.53 7.12
C LEU A 414 -12.81 5.59 7.06
N LEU A 415 -13.52 5.45 8.17
CA LEU A 415 -14.71 4.59 8.24
C LEU A 415 -15.88 5.27 7.54
N ARG A 416 -16.55 4.54 6.66
CA ARG A 416 -17.70 4.99 5.89
C ARG A 416 -18.84 3.97 5.99
N ASP A 417 -20.05 4.38 5.67
CA ASP A 417 -21.14 3.44 5.41
C ASP A 417 -21.12 2.94 3.96
N SER A 418 -22.09 2.11 3.60
CA SER A 418 -22.24 1.56 2.25
C SER A 418 -22.56 2.60 1.18
N GLU A 419 -23.03 3.78 1.57
CA GLU A 419 -23.31 4.92 0.68
C GLU A 419 -22.08 5.84 0.54
N GLY A 420 -21.00 5.56 1.27
CA GLY A 420 -19.74 6.32 1.26
C GLY A 420 -19.72 7.53 2.19
N VAL A 421 -20.71 7.68 3.07
CA VAL A 421 -20.74 8.77 4.05
C VAL A 421 -19.69 8.53 5.13
N PHE A 422 -18.85 9.52 5.40
CA PHE A 422 -17.84 9.44 6.45
C PHE A 422 -18.47 9.38 7.85
N LEU A 423 -18.19 8.33 8.58
CA LEU A 423 -18.67 8.07 9.93
C LEU A 423 -17.66 8.49 11.00
N ALA A 424 -16.42 8.00 10.90
CA ALA A 424 -15.39 8.23 11.92
C ALA A 424 -13.98 7.92 11.38
N SER A 425 -12.95 8.29 12.17
CA SER A 425 -11.61 7.79 11.96
C SER A 425 -11.47 6.37 12.55
N GLY A 426 -10.99 5.44 11.74
CA GLY A 426 -10.63 4.10 12.16
C GLY A 426 -9.23 4.01 12.76
N ARG A 427 -8.48 2.97 12.39
CA ARG A 427 -7.08 2.80 12.80
C ARG A 427 -6.21 3.92 12.24
N SER A 428 -5.23 4.31 13.03
CA SER A 428 -4.12 5.16 12.56
C SER A 428 -2.80 4.44 12.76
N GLN A 429 -1.96 4.48 11.73
CA GLN A 429 -0.64 3.84 11.72
C GLN A 429 0.44 4.88 11.44
N ALA A 430 1.50 4.87 12.24
CA ALA A 430 2.68 5.68 11.97
C ALA A 430 3.65 4.91 11.09
N ILE A 431 3.97 5.44 9.93
CA ILE A 431 5.06 4.98 9.08
C ILE A 431 6.33 5.62 9.63
N ARG A 432 7.26 4.78 10.07
CA ARG A 432 8.57 5.17 10.56
C ARG A 432 9.61 4.84 9.50
N PHE A 433 10.50 5.75 9.25
CA PHE A 433 11.60 5.54 8.31
C PHE A 433 12.80 4.97 9.05
N GLY A 434 13.34 3.84 8.55
CA GLY A 434 14.57 3.25 9.08
C GLY A 434 15.80 4.14 8.78
N GLN A 435 16.92 3.94 9.49
CA GLN A 435 18.16 4.68 9.20
C GLN A 435 18.68 4.45 7.78
N ALA A 436 18.39 3.28 7.19
CA ALA A 436 18.73 2.96 5.81
C ALA A 436 17.83 3.63 4.78
N ASP A 437 16.60 3.99 5.18
CA ASP A 437 15.61 4.66 4.32
C ASP A 437 15.74 6.19 4.37
N LEU A 438 16.55 6.71 5.30
CA LEU A 438 16.68 8.12 5.55
C LEU A 438 17.33 8.83 4.34
N VAL A 439 16.46 9.38 3.55
CA VAL A 439 16.77 10.65 2.93
C VAL A 439 16.93 11.64 4.09
N SER A 440 18.17 11.99 4.45
CA SER A 440 18.42 13.03 5.41
C SER A 440 17.63 14.27 4.98
N GLY A 441 16.88 14.90 5.89
CA GLY A 441 16.17 16.10 5.55
C GLY A 441 14.75 16.21 6.09
N ARG A 442 14.10 17.29 5.72
CA ARG A 442 12.74 17.63 6.13
C ARG A 442 11.73 17.13 5.10
N LEU A 443 10.69 16.42 5.52
CA LEU A 443 9.53 16.13 4.68
C LEU A 443 8.85 17.44 4.29
N LEU A 444 8.69 17.69 2.98
CA LEU A 444 8.01 18.86 2.45
C LEU A 444 6.56 18.56 2.09
N ASP A 445 6.34 17.47 1.35
CA ASP A 445 5.05 17.14 0.77
C ASP A 445 4.90 15.63 0.59
N LEU A 446 3.66 15.17 0.39
CA LEU A 446 3.32 13.78 0.11
C LEU A 446 2.07 13.68 -0.78
N GLY A 447 1.93 12.54 -1.45
CA GLY A 447 0.71 12.20 -2.18
C GLY A 447 0.65 10.71 -2.51
N TRP A 448 -0.54 10.23 -2.82
CA TRP A 448 -0.76 8.84 -3.19
C TRP A 448 -0.31 8.57 -4.62
N ARG A 449 0.58 7.60 -4.79
CA ARG A 449 1.09 7.12 -6.07
C ARG A 449 0.32 5.90 -6.59
N SER A 450 -0.28 5.15 -5.69
CA SER A 450 -1.24 4.08 -5.91
C SER A 450 -2.11 3.93 -4.67
N SER A 451 -3.03 2.98 -4.63
CA SER A 451 -3.84 2.74 -3.43
C SER A 451 -3.01 2.28 -2.21
N ASP A 452 -1.80 1.76 -2.41
CA ASP A 452 -0.92 1.25 -1.34
C ASP A 452 0.43 1.95 -1.21
N THR A 453 0.73 2.92 -2.08
CA THR A 453 2.05 3.57 -2.14
C THR A 453 1.93 5.09 -2.07
N LEU A 454 2.74 5.70 -1.21
CA LEU A 454 2.90 7.15 -1.08
C LEU A 454 4.20 7.60 -1.74
N ALA A 455 4.15 8.72 -2.45
CA ALA A 455 5.32 9.50 -2.85
C ALA A 455 5.58 10.58 -1.80
N LEU A 456 6.83 10.72 -1.37
CA LEU A 456 7.28 11.65 -0.35
C LEU A 456 8.34 12.58 -0.93
N LEU A 457 8.17 13.89 -0.77
CA LEU A 457 9.14 14.91 -1.17
C LEU A 457 9.95 15.35 0.05
N TRP A 458 11.26 15.20 -0.04
CA TRP A 458 12.21 15.57 1.00
C TRP A 458 13.09 16.75 0.58
N ARG A 459 13.53 17.54 1.55
CA ARG A 459 14.50 18.62 1.37
C ARG A 459 15.66 18.47 2.34
N ASP A 460 16.87 18.40 1.79
CA ASP A 460 18.14 18.42 2.50
C ASP A 460 19.01 19.58 1.94
N GLY A 461 19.13 20.63 2.71
CA GLY A 461 19.78 21.86 2.24
C GLY A 461 19.14 22.38 0.94
N GLN A 462 19.92 22.43 -0.13
CA GLN A 462 19.48 22.87 -1.47
C GLN A 462 18.94 21.69 -2.34
N ARG A 463 18.95 20.46 -1.82
CA ARG A 463 18.59 19.27 -2.58
C ARG A 463 17.20 18.79 -2.22
N SER A 464 16.38 18.53 -3.22
CA SER A 464 15.10 17.84 -3.07
C SER A 464 15.22 16.43 -3.62
N ARG A 465 14.55 15.47 -2.99
CA ARG A 465 14.49 14.07 -3.44
C ARG A 465 13.09 13.52 -3.25
N VAL A 466 12.72 12.58 -4.09
CA VAL A 466 11.48 11.82 -3.96
C VAL A 466 11.80 10.39 -3.56
N SER A 467 11.07 9.88 -2.59
CA SER A 467 11.05 8.46 -2.23
C SER A 467 9.61 7.94 -2.25
N TYR A 468 9.46 6.63 -2.45
CA TYR A 468 8.18 5.94 -2.25
C TYR A 468 8.18 5.23 -0.91
N VAL A 469 7.02 5.08 -0.33
CA VAL A 469 6.81 4.28 0.89
C VAL A 469 5.46 3.57 0.82
N SER A 470 5.42 2.33 1.30
CA SER A 470 4.17 1.59 1.43
C SER A 470 3.29 2.20 2.52
N SER A 471 1.99 2.28 2.28
CA SER A 471 1.05 2.88 3.22
C SER A 471 0.88 2.08 4.53
N ASP A 472 1.30 0.81 4.54
CA ASP A 472 1.38 -0.04 5.73
C ASP A 472 2.74 0.04 6.44
N GLY A 473 3.70 0.80 5.88
CA GLY A 473 5.06 0.94 6.41
C GLY A 473 5.97 -0.25 6.13
N SER A 474 5.54 -1.20 5.30
CA SER A 474 6.37 -2.34 4.92
C SER A 474 7.56 -1.93 4.06
N PRO A 475 8.70 -2.64 4.15
CA PRO A 475 9.80 -2.44 3.24
C PRO A 475 9.33 -2.83 1.83
N ALA A 476 9.49 -1.95 0.88
CA ALA A 476 9.29 -2.35 -0.50
C ALA A 476 10.66 -2.65 -1.09
N ASN A 477 10.79 -3.79 -1.74
CA ASN A 477 12.00 -4.16 -2.50
C ASN A 477 12.33 -3.15 -3.62
N SER A 478 11.37 -2.29 -3.95
CA SER A 478 11.47 -1.20 -4.92
C SER A 478 11.46 0.20 -4.31
N LEU A 479 11.27 0.33 -2.99
CA LEU A 479 11.22 1.64 -2.33
C LEU A 479 12.62 2.16 -2.03
N ARG A 480 13.34 2.38 -3.08
CA ARG A 480 14.55 3.18 -3.06
C ARG A 480 14.18 4.63 -3.30
N VAL A 481 15.06 5.56 -2.92
CA VAL A 481 15.04 6.91 -3.46
C VAL A 481 14.94 6.79 -4.98
N VAL A 482 13.80 7.21 -5.52
CA VAL A 482 13.47 6.99 -6.94
C VAL A 482 13.96 8.11 -7.82
N SER A 483 14.51 9.19 -7.24
CA SER A 483 14.99 10.34 -8.00
C SER A 483 16.43 10.68 -7.71
N SER A 484 17.13 11.18 -8.73
CA SER A 484 18.34 11.96 -8.57
C SER A 484 18.05 13.22 -7.73
N PRO A 485 19.04 13.79 -7.01
CA PRO A 485 18.85 15.05 -6.32
C PRO A 485 18.39 16.15 -7.29
N TYR A 486 17.33 16.85 -6.92
CA TYR A 486 16.88 18.04 -7.63
C TYR A 486 17.36 19.30 -6.88
N PHE A 487 17.98 20.23 -7.61
CA PHE A 487 18.60 21.43 -7.02
C PHE A 487 17.73 22.69 -7.10
N GLY A 488 16.53 22.58 -7.65
CA GLY A 488 15.57 23.70 -7.69
C GLY A 488 14.79 23.84 -6.38
N ALA A 489 14.17 25.00 -6.21
CA ALA A 489 13.26 25.27 -5.10
C ALA A 489 11.87 24.66 -5.39
N ALA A 490 11.72 23.34 -5.31
CA ALA A 490 10.46 22.66 -5.51
C ALA A 490 9.61 22.72 -4.22
N PRO A 491 8.53 23.50 -4.18
CA PRO A 491 7.71 23.62 -2.99
C PRO A 491 6.72 22.48 -2.82
N SER A 492 6.30 21.79 -3.91
CA SER A 492 5.23 20.79 -3.88
C SER A 492 5.42 19.65 -4.87
N LEU A 493 4.77 18.55 -4.55
CA LEU A 493 4.71 17.32 -5.33
C LEU A 493 3.42 17.32 -6.17
N VAL A 494 3.54 16.95 -7.44
CA VAL A 494 2.41 16.75 -8.35
C VAL A 494 2.37 15.26 -8.69
N VAL A 495 1.43 14.56 -8.08
CA VAL A 495 1.35 13.10 -8.14
C VAL A 495 -0.06 12.63 -8.45
N SER A 496 -0.15 11.66 -9.37
CA SER A 496 -1.37 10.92 -9.65
C SER A 496 -1.36 9.60 -8.89
N PRO A 497 -2.52 9.11 -8.43
CA PRO A 497 -2.65 7.75 -7.92
C PRO A 497 -2.52 6.69 -9.02
N ASP A 498 -2.59 7.06 -10.29
CA ASP A 498 -2.21 6.21 -11.42
C ASP A 498 -0.69 6.24 -11.61
N SER A 499 -0.05 5.11 -11.35
CA SER A 499 1.40 4.98 -11.46
C SER A 499 1.92 5.06 -12.91
N ALA A 500 1.07 4.95 -13.91
CA ALA A 500 1.44 5.14 -15.31
C ALA A 500 1.63 6.62 -15.67
N LEU A 501 1.01 7.53 -14.91
CA LEU A 501 1.16 8.97 -15.15
C LEU A 501 2.47 9.51 -14.53
N PRO A 502 3.11 10.53 -15.13
CA PRO A 502 4.34 11.12 -14.62
C PRO A 502 4.17 11.69 -13.20
N LEU A 503 5.17 11.47 -12.33
CA LEU A 503 5.33 12.23 -11.11
C LEU A 503 6.10 13.50 -11.44
N ALA A 504 5.68 14.65 -10.91
CA ALA A 504 6.33 15.92 -11.17
C ALA A 504 6.55 16.74 -9.90
N LEU A 505 7.43 17.73 -9.99
CA LEU A 505 7.64 18.77 -8.98
C LEU A 505 7.22 20.14 -9.56
N SER A 506 6.47 20.89 -8.77
CA SER A 506 6.13 22.27 -9.05
C SER A 506 7.14 23.20 -8.37
N ASN A 507 7.77 24.10 -9.12
CA ASN A 507 8.70 25.09 -8.62
C ASN A 507 8.01 26.43 -8.33
N ALA A 508 8.65 27.24 -7.47
CA ALA A 508 8.17 28.57 -7.13
C ALA A 508 8.15 29.55 -8.33
N ASP A 509 8.96 29.28 -9.35
CA ASP A 509 9.01 30.08 -10.60
C ASP A 509 7.95 29.68 -11.63
N GLY A 510 7.04 28.78 -11.28
CA GLY A 510 6.00 28.25 -12.18
C GLY A 510 6.49 27.17 -13.13
N SER A 511 7.75 26.73 -13.01
CA SER A 511 8.22 25.56 -13.78
C SER A 511 7.73 24.27 -13.16
N LEU A 512 7.35 23.31 -14.04
CA LEU A 512 6.97 21.95 -13.72
C LEU A 512 8.02 21.02 -14.30
N VAL A 513 8.58 20.14 -13.47
CA VAL A 513 9.59 19.15 -13.88
C VAL A 513 9.09 17.74 -13.58
N SER A 514 9.18 16.82 -14.54
CA SER A 514 8.80 15.43 -14.36
C SER A 514 9.98 14.55 -13.97
N LEU A 515 9.69 13.51 -13.21
CA LEU A 515 10.60 12.42 -12.95
C LEU A 515 10.56 11.42 -14.12
N GLU A 516 11.70 11.24 -14.76
CA GLU A 516 11.87 10.26 -15.84
C GLU A 516 12.19 8.86 -15.26
N GLU A 517 12.00 7.82 -16.05
CA GLU A 517 12.30 6.42 -15.66
C GLU A 517 13.77 6.22 -15.22
N SER A 518 14.68 7.00 -15.78
CA SER A 518 16.10 7.02 -15.39
C SER A 518 16.35 7.57 -13.98
N GLY A 519 15.32 8.13 -13.32
CA GLY A 519 15.43 8.86 -12.06
C GLY A 519 15.92 10.31 -12.23
N SER A 520 16.12 10.79 -13.46
CA SER A 520 16.47 12.19 -13.77
C SER A 520 15.23 13.09 -13.88
N TRP A 521 15.45 14.40 -13.94
CA TRP A 521 14.40 15.39 -14.04
C TRP A 521 14.38 16.09 -15.40
N ALA A 522 13.19 16.18 -16.02
CA ALA A 522 12.98 16.89 -17.26
C ALA A 522 11.95 18.00 -17.09
N ILE A 523 12.20 19.16 -17.73
CA ILE A 523 11.26 20.28 -17.71
C ILE A 523 10.06 19.94 -18.60
N LEU A 524 8.86 19.95 -18.03
CA LEU A 524 7.61 19.80 -18.76
C LEU A 524 7.10 21.14 -19.31
N THR A 525 7.05 22.18 -18.45
CA THR A 525 6.62 23.53 -18.82
C THR A 525 7.19 24.55 -17.83
N LYS A 526 7.20 25.83 -18.20
CA LYS A 526 7.72 26.92 -17.35
C LYS A 526 6.66 27.88 -16.83
N ASP A 527 5.40 27.76 -17.29
CA ASP A 527 4.38 28.78 -17.07
C ASP A 527 3.09 28.21 -16.48
N LEU A 528 3.20 27.21 -15.60
CA LEU A 528 2.03 26.57 -14.98
C LEU A 528 2.12 26.68 -13.47
N SER A 529 1.34 27.55 -12.87
CA SER A 529 1.25 27.67 -11.41
C SER A 529 0.19 26.73 -10.84
N THR A 530 0.40 26.30 -9.59
CA THR A 530 -0.51 25.40 -8.84
C THR A 530 -0.94 24.13 -9.60
N PRO A 531 0.01 23.41 -10.25
CA PRO A 531 -0.36 22.21 -11.01
C PRO A 531 -0.87 21.10 -10.10
N VAL A 532 -1.90 20.39 -10.58
CA VAL A 532 -2.53 19.26 -9.87
C VAL A 532 -3.13 18.28 -10.87
N TYR A 533 -3.05 16.98 -10.58
CA TYR A 533 -3.86 15.98 -11.26
C TYR A 533 -5.30 16.03 -10.73
N SER A 534 -6.28 15.79 -11.60
CA SER A 534 -7.68 15.59 -11.20
C SER A 534 -7.85 14.27 -10.41
N ARG A 535 -8.88 14.26 -9.56
CA ARG A 535 -9.36 13.09 -8.83
C ARG A 535 -10.66 12.59 -9.43
#